data_7e9118acf6cfd2c8c3e6bc170eab8871
#
_entry.id   7e9118acf6cfd2c8c3e6bc170eab8871
#
_cell.length_a   1.000
_cell.length_b   1.000
_cell.length_c   1.000
_cell.angle_alpha   90.00
_cell.angle_beta   90.00
_cell.angle_gamma   90.00
#
_symmetry.space_group_name_H-M   'P 1'
#
loop_
_entity.id
_entity.type
_entity.pdbx_description
1 polymer ?
#
loop_
_entity_poly.entity_id
_entity_poly.type
_entity_poly.pdbx_seq_one_letter_code
_entity_poly.pdbx_strand_id
1 'polypeptide(L)'
;YIAYGPLAIGATQAVFEGVPTYPDAGRFWQMIERHRVTVFYAAPTAIRSLIKAAEGNPAGHPDRHDLGSLRVLGSVGEPINPAAWEWYRQHVGGGRCPVVDTWWQTETGGHMITPLPGATDLVPGSCTLPFPGIAAAIVDETGNDVPDGESGLLVIKKPWPSMIRAVWGDDARYRSSYFPPELRGCYLAGDGAARDRLTRYFTIGGRIDDVL
;
A
#
# COMPACT_ATOMS: atom_id res chain seq x y z
N TYR A 1 -5.43 -9.15 6.26
CA TYR A 1 -5.50 -9.44 4.82
C TYR A 1 -4.26 -10.18 4.30
N ILE A 2 -3.05 -9.73 4.63
CA ILE A 2 -1.80 -10.31 4.09
C ILE A 2 -1.69 -11.81 4.38
N ALA A 3 -2.08 -12.25 5.58
CA ALA A 3 -2.10 -13.67 5.92
C ALA A 3 -3.30 -14.42 5.29
N TYR A 4 -4.49 -13.84 5.40
CA TYR A 4 -5.72 -14.53 5.00
C TYR A 4 -6.03 -14.44 3.51
N GLY A 5 -5.75 -13.31 2.87
CA GLY A 5 -6.05 -13.11 1.45
C GLY A 5 -5.43 -14.16 0.53
N PRO A 6 -4.09 -14.35 0.56
CA PRO A 6 -3.43 -15.38 -0.23
C PRO A 6 -3.91 -16.80 0.08
N LEU A 7 -4.10 -17.13 1.36
CA LEU A 7 -4.58 -18.45 1.76
C LEU A 7 -6.01 -18.72 1.30
N ALA A 8 -6.87 -17.71 1.27
CA ALA A 8 -8.25 -17.83 0.80
C ALA A 8 -8.36 -18.23 -0.68
N ILE A 9 -7.35 -17.92 -1.48
CA ILE A 9 -7.27 -18.32 -2.90
C ILE A 9 -6.33 -19.51 -3.15
N GLY A 10 -5.90 -20.21 -2.07
CA GLY A 10 -5.02 -21.36 -2.18
C GLY A 10 -3.57 -21.02 -2.55
N ALA A 11 -3.12 -19.78 -2.37
CA ALA A 11 -1.74 -19.42 -2.62
C ALA A 11 -0.82 -19.86 -1.48
N THR A 12 0.44 -20.16 -1.83
CA THR A 12 1.50 -20.45 -0.84
C THR A 12 2.11 -19.13 -0.38
N GLN A 13 2.35 -19.02 0.93
CA GLN A 13 3.06 -17.89 1.53
C GLN A 13 4.42 -18.33 2.03
N ALA A 14 5.46 -17.59 1.65
CA ALA A 14 6.78 -17.71 2.26
C ALA A 14 6.86 -16.78 3.48
N VAL A 15 7.07 -17.35 4.65
CA VAL A 15 7.26 -16.61 5.90
C VAL A 15 8.68 -16.86 6.38
N PHE A 16 9.37 -15.79 6.77
CA PHE A 16 10.71 -15.92 7.34
C PHE A 16 10.82 -15.19 8.67
N GLU A 17 11.72 -15.67 9.51
CA GLU A 17 12.05 -15.04 10.77
C GLU A 17 13.31 -14.17 10.64
N GLY A 18 13.27 -12.95 11.17
CA GLY A 18 14.39 -12.03 11.17
C GLY A 18 14.12 -10.71 10.43
N VAL A 19 15.17 -9.89 10.35
CA VAL A 19 15.12 -8.58 9.67
C VAL A 19 15.60 -8.68 8.21
N PRO A 20 15.19 -7.75 7.33
CA PRO A 20 15.47 -7.82 5.89
C PRO A 20 16.95 -7.93 5.51
N THR A 21 17.83 -7.40 6.34
CA THR A 21 19.26 -7.30 6.08
C THR A 21 20.12 -8.31 6.86
N TYR A 22 19.52 -9.27 7.54
CA TYR A 22 20.23 -10.32 8.26
C TYR A 22 20.03 -11.69 7.60
N PRO A 23 21.08 -12.51 7.43
CA PRO A 23 22.51 -12.27 7.76
C PRO A 23 23.20 -11.28 6.81
N ASP A 24 22.62 -10.98 5.67
CA ASP A 24 23.12 -10.03 4.67
C ASP A 24 21.98 -9.35 3.90
N ALA A 25 22.31 -8.30 3.14
CA ALA A 25 21.34 -7.53 2.36
C ALA A 25 20.71 -8.30 1.19
N GLY A 26 21.27 -9.43 0.78
CA GLY A 26 20.75 -10.28 -0.29
C GLY A 26 19.67 -11.27 0.15
N ARG A 27 19.36 -11.33 1.45
CA ARG A 27 18.45 -12.35 2.00
C ARG A 27 17.10 -12.47 1.27
N PHE A 28 16.45 -11.35 0.99
CA PHE A 28 15.16 -11.38 0.28
C PHE A 28 15.31 -11.90 -1.14
N TRP A 29 16.36 -11.48 -1.81
CA TRP A 29 16.65 -11.90 -3.18
C TRP A 29 16.96 -13.38 -3.26
N GLN A 30 17.76 -13.91 -2.34
CA GLN A 30 18.05 -15.35 -2.20
C GLN A 30 16.75 -16.16 -1.95
N MET A 31 15.83 -15.65 -1.13
CA MET A 31 14.56 -16.32 -0.89
C MET A 31 13.68 -16.32 -2.15
N ILE A 32 13.60 -15.19 -2.85
CA ILE A 32 12.83 -15.08 -4.11
C ILE A 32 13.38 -16.06 -5.14
N GLU A 33 14.68 -16.07 -5.35
CA GLU A 33 15.38 -16.97 -6.26
C GLU A 33 15.13 -18.44 -5.88
N ARG A 34 15.43 -18.81 -4.64
CA ARG A 34 15.34 -20.19 -4.13
C ARG A 34 13.92 -20.76 -4.20
N HIS A 35 12.93 -19.97 -3.81
CA HIS A 35 11.54 -20.41 -3.70
C HIS A 35 10.68 -20.03 -4.90
N ARG A 36 11.29 -19.40 -5.92
CA ARG A 36 10.59 -18.98 -7.15
C ARG A 36 9.36 -18.12 -6.83
N VAL A 37 9.53 -17.16 -5.93
CA VAL A 37 8.46 -16.27 -5.48
C VAL A 37 7.93 -15.47 -6.66
N THR A 38 6.60 -15.39 -6.78
CA THR A 38 5.93 -14.72 -7.90
C THR A 38 5.36 -13.34 -7.55
N VAL A 39 5.12 -13.09 -6.27
CA VAL A 39 4.60 -11.81 -5.76
C VAL A 39 5.45 -11.40 -4.57
N PHE A 40 6.05 -10.21 -4.62
CA PHE A 40 6.80 -9.64 -3.51
C PHE A 40 6.11 -8.37 -3.03
N TYR A 41 5.69 -8.36 -1.78
CA TYR A 41 4.90 -7.31 -1.15
C TYR A 41 5.62 -6.80 0.09
N ALA A 42 6.06 -5.54 0.08
CA ALA A 42 6.93 -4.98 1.10
C ALA A 42 6.56 -3.54 1.48
N ALA A 43 6.91 -3.14 2.71
CA ALA A 43 6.77 -1.76 3.14
C ALA A 43 7.86 -0.87 2.51
N PRO A 44 7.57 0.39 2.15
CA PRO A 44 8.54 1.34 1.62
C PRO A 44 9.77 1.53 2.49
N THR A 45 9.62 1.51 3.81
CA THR A 45 10.76 1.55 4.75
C THR A 45 11.70 0.36 4.57
N ALA A 46 11.17 -0.85 4.36
CA ALA A 46 12.00 -2.02 4.05
C ALA A 46 12.73 -1.84 2.71
N ILE A 47 12.02 -1.36 1.68
CA ILE A 47 12.61 -1.09 0.35
C ILE A 47 13.75 -0.06 0.48
N ARG A 48 13.54 1.07 1.17
CA ARG A 48 14.59 2.08 1.41
C ARG A 48 15.80 1.51 2.15
N SER A 49 15.58 0.64 3.13
CA SER A 49 16.65 -0.03 3.87
C SER A 49 17.46 -0.95 2.95
N LEU A 50 16.80 -1.66 2.03
CA LEU A 50 17.46 -2.54 1.05
C LEU A 50 18.23 -1.73 0.00
N ILE A 51 17.70 -0.59 -0.46
CA ILE A 51 18.43 0.35 -1.33
C ILE A 51 19.74 0.76 -0.68
N LYS A 52 19.67 1.29 0.54
CA LYS A 52 20.84 1.72 1.31
C LYS A 52 21.84 0.59 1.56
N ALA A 53 21.34 -0.60 1.87
CA ALA A 53 22.20 -1.77 2.09
C ALA A 53 22.89 -2.25 0.80
N ALA A 54 22.24 -2.14 -0.35
CA ALA A 54 22.79 -2.47 -1.65
C ALA A 54 23.92 -1.51 -2.06
N GLU A 55 23.81 -0.21 -1.74
CA GLU A 55 24.88 0.78 -1.97
C GLU A 55 26.17 0.42 -1.21
N GLY A 56 26.05 -0.06 0.02
CA GLY A 56 27.18 -0.47 0.88
C GLY A 56 27.69 -1.89 0.63
N ASN A 57 26.92 -2.72 -0.06
CA ASN A 57 27.26 -4.12 -0.32
C ASN A 57 26.73 -4.59 -1.69
N PRO A 58 27.53 -4.44 -2.75
CA PRO A 58 27.12 -4.84 -4.09
C PRO A 58 26.71 -6.31 -4.23
N ALA A 59 27.21 -7.20 -3.37
CA ALA A 59 26.81 -8.61 -3.38
C ALA A 59 25.35 -8.80 -2.92
N GLY A 60 24.80 -7.87 -2.12
CA GLY A 60 23.40 -7.84 -1.71
C GLY A 60 22.47 -7.13 -2.69
N HIS A 61 22.98 -6.67 -3.85
CA HIS A 61 22.15 -5.98 -4.83
C HIS A 61 21.23 -6.97 -5.57
N PRO A 62 19.95 -6.62 -5.80
CA PRO A 62 18.98 -7.53 -6.46
C PRO A 62 19.44 -8.00 -7.85
N ASP A 63 20.17 -7.18 -8.62
CA ASP A 63 20.67 -7.54 -9.95
C ASP A 63 21.69 -8.73 -9.95
N ARG A 64 22.10 -9.18 -8.77
CA ARG A 64 22.98 -10.35 -8.61
C ARG A 64 22.23 -11.67 -8.42
N HIS A 65 20.90 -11.62 -8.42
CA HIS A 65 20.04 -12.76 -8.14
C HIS A 65 19.04 -13.00 -9.28
N ASP A 66 18.63 -14.26 -9.47
CA ASP A 66 17.57 -14.59 -10.43
C ASP A 66 16.18 -14.25 -9.84
N LEU A 67 15.71 -13.05 -10.13
CA LEU A 67 14.38 -12.59 -9.76
C LEU A 67 13.35 -12.81 -10.89
N GLY A 68 13.69 -13.61 -11.89
CA GLY A 68 12.84 -13.85 -13.08
C GLY A 68 11.48 -14.48 -12.79
N SER A 69 11.30 -15.10 -11.62
CA SER A 69 10.01 -15.64 -11.18
C SER A 69 8.99 -14.58 -10.76
N LEU A 70 9.43 -13.38 -10.37
CA LEU A 70 8.54 -12.30 -9.99
C LEU A 70 7.64 -11.86 -11.14
N ARG A 71 6.37 -11.65 -10.83
CA ARG A 71 5.33 -11.16 -11.73
C ARG A 71 4.72 -9.84 -11.27
N VAL A 72 4.63 -9.63 -9.94
CA VAL A 72 4.03 -8.44 -9.33
C VAL A 72 4.87 -8.03 -8.13
N LEU A 73 5.10 -6.74 -8.01
CA LEU A 73 5.65 -6.08 -6.83
C LEU A 73 4.54 -5.28 -6.15
N GLY A 74 4.52 -5.25 -4.84
CA GLY A 74 3.54 -4.47 -4.11
C GLY A 74 4.18 -3.62 -3.01
N SER A 75 3.54 -2.48 -2.73
CA SER A 75 3.91 -1.55 -1.68
C SER A 75 2.75 -1.34 -0.72
N VAL A 76 3.03 -1.29 0.59
CA VAL A 76 2.02 -1.24 1.65
C VAL A 76 2.52 -0.60 2.93
N GLY A 77 1.58 -0.03 3.68
CA GLY A 77 1.76 0.41 5.07
C GLY A 77 2.14 1.86 5.24
N GLU A 78 2.74 2.46 4.24
CA GLU A 78 3.07 3.89 4.17
C GLU A 78 3.20 4.33 2.71
N PRO A 79 3.15 5.64 2.41
CA PRO A 79 3.38 6.13 1.04
C PRO A 79 4.80 5.80 0.56
N ILE A 80 4.91 5.30 -0.66
CA ILE A 80 6.20 5.10 -1.31
C ILE A 80 6.58 6.34 -2.12
N ASN A 81 7.81 6.84 -1.91
CA ASN A 81 8.28 7.95 -2.74
C ASN A 81 8.63 7.47 -4.17
N PRO A 82 8.54 8.36 -5.19
CA PRO A 82 8.79 7.98 -6.58
C PRO A 82 10.16 7.35 -6.83
N ALA A 83 11.22 7.82 -6.19
CA ALA A 83 12.56 7.29 -6.39
C ALA A 83 12.69 5.84 -5.89
N ALA A 84 12.14 5.52 -4.73
CA ALA A 84 12.11 4.16 -4.21
C ALA A 84 11.21 3.25 -5.06
N TRP A 85 10.08 3.77 -5.56
CA TRP A 85 9.19 3.05 -6.47
C TRP A 85 9.90 2.69 -7.78
N GLU A 86 10.63 3.64 -8.40
CA GLU A 86 11.37 3.40 -9.63
C GLU A 86 12.53 2.42 -9.43
N TRP A 87 13.29 2.56 -8.33
CA TRP A 87 14.33 1.60 -7.99
C TRP A 87 13.76 0.18 -7.82
N TYR A 88 12.64 0.08 -7.12
CA TYR A 88 11.96 -1.19 -6.87
C TYR A 88 11.50 -1.84 -8.19
N ARG A 89 10.90 -1.05 -9.07
CA ARG A 89 10.50 -1.50 -10.40
C ARG A 89 11.69 -1.94 -11.25
N GLN A 90 12.75 -1.13 -11.27
CA GLN A 90 13.89 -1.37 -12.16
C GLN A 90 14.73 -2.56 -11.70
N HIS A 91 15.17 -2.57 -10.45
CA HIS A 91 16.14 -3.55 -9.97
C HIS A 91 15.48 -4.83 -9.45
N VAL A 92 14.37 -4.74 -8.75
CA VAL A 92 13.68 -5.94 -8.24
C VAL A 92 12.73 -6.51 -9.28
N GLY A 93 12.00 -5.65 -9.97
CA GLY A 93 11.04 -6.04 -11.00
C GLY A 93 11.65 -6.25 -12.39
N GLY A 94 12.93 -5.91 -12.60
CA GLY A 94 13.60 -5.99 -13.90
C GLY A 94 12.93 -5.13 -14.97
N GLY A 95 12.30 -4.00 -14.60
CA GLY A 95 11.54 -3.12 -15.47
C GLY A 95 10.22 -3.69 -16.01
N ARG A 96 9.96 -4.99 -15.83
CA ARG A 96 8.80 -5.72 -16.39
C ARG A 96 7.64 -5.92 -15.41
N CYS A 97 7.94 -6.04 -14.10
CA CYS A 97 6.91 -6.24 -13.10
C CYS A 97 6.16 -4.94 -12.81
N PRO A 98 4.83 -4.95 -12.77
CA PRO A 98 4.07 -3.83 -12.25
C PRO A 98 4.35 -3.67 -10.75
N VAL A 99 4.46 -2.40 -10.31
CA VAL A 99 4.50 -2.05 -8.88
C VAL A 99 3.12 -1.57 -8.49
N VAL A 100 2.46 -2.33 -7.66
CA VAL A 100 1.11 -2.07 -7.16
C VAL A 100 1.22 -1.37 -5.81
N ASP A 101 1.06 -0.05 -5.80
CA ASP A 101 0.99 0.72 -4.57
C ASP A 101 -0.43 0.62 -4.00
N THR A 102 -0.55 0.14 -2.76
CA THR A 102 -1.85 -0.19 -2.18
C THR A 102 -2.15 0.66 -0.97
N TRP A 103 -3.32 1.29 -0.98
CA TRP A 103 -3.87 1.86 0.24
C TRP A 103 -4.98 0.99 0.79
N TRP A 104 -4.82 0.59 2.03
CA TRP A 104 -5.80 -0.12 2.84
C TRP A 104 -5.38 -0.06 4.32
N GLN A 105 -6.27 -0.48 5.19
CA GLN A 105 -6.05 -0.51 6.64
C GLN A 105 -6.53 -1.86 7.20
N THR A 106 -6.12 -2.19 8.43
CA THR A 106 -6.66 -3.35 9.15
C THR A 106 -8.19 -3.27 9.22
N GLU A 107 -8.72 -2.09 9.44
CA GLU A 107 -10.13 -1.75 9.54
C GLU A 107 -10.90 -1.91 8.22
N THR A 108 -10.22 -1.79 7.10
CA THR A 108 -10.86 -1.98 5.80
C THR A 108 -10.96 -3.44 5.40
N GLY A 109 -10.12 -4.32 5.98
CA GLY A 109 -10.13 -5.76 5.74
C GLY A 109 -9.65 -6.19 4.35
N GLY A 110 -9.32 -5.25 3.49
CA GLY A 110 -8.83 -5.48 2.13
C GLY A 110 -8.43 -4.19 1.44
N HIS A 111 -7.90 -4.32 0.23
CA HIS A 111 -7.44 -3.17 -0.57
C HIS A 111 -8.60 -2.26 -0.95
N MET A 112 -8.41 -0.96 -0.81
CA MET A 112 -9.41 0.06 -1.08
C MET A 112 -9.06 0.93 -2.29
N ILE A 113 -7.80 1.35 -2.39
CA ILE A 113 -7.29 2.16 -3.50
C ILE A 113 -6.00 1.51 -3.98
N THR A 114 -5.94 1.10 -5.24
CA THR A 114 -4.81 0.36 -5.79
C THR A 114 -4.91 0.25 -7.30
N PRO A 115 -3.81 0.33 -8.06
CA PRO A 115 -3.85 0.07 -9.48
C PRO A 115 -4.16 -1.40 -9.77
N LEU A 116 -4.85 -1.64 -10.88
CA LEU A 116 -5.07 -2.97 -11.45
C LEU A 116 -4.10 -3.16 -12.62
N PRO A 117 -3.08 -4.04 -12.49
CA PRO A 117 -2.12 -4.27 -13.56
C PRO A 117 -2.79 -4.63 -14.89
N GLY A 118 -2.40 -3.93 -15.95
CA GLY A 118 -2.99 -4.10 -17.28
C GLY A 118 -4.29 -3.33 -17.54
N ALA A 119 -4.91 -2.74 -16.52
CA ALA A 119 -6.12 -1.93 -16.65
C ALA A 119 -5.94 -0.48 -16.16
N THR A 120 -4.97 -0.25 -15.29
CA THR A 120 -4.68 1.09 -14.73
C THR A 120 -3.22 1.44 -15.01
N ASP A 121 -2.96 2.66 -15.50
CA ASP A 121 -1.60 3.16 -15.64
C ASP A 121 -0.96 3.31 -14.26
N LEU A 122 0.28 2.82 -14.15
CA LEU A 122 1.02 2.87 -12.90
C LEU A 122 1.75 4.21 -12.79
N VAL A 123 1.56 4.89 -11.68
CA VAL A 123 2.18 6.19 -11.40
C VAL A 123 2.99 6.11 -10.11
N PRO A 124 4.32 6.38 -10.15
CA PRO A 124 5.16 6.37 -8.97
C PRO A 124 4.63 7.25 -7.84
N GLY A 125 4.44 6.68 -6.66
CA GLY A 125 3.93 7.38 -5.49
C GLY A 125 2.40 7.58 -5.44
N SER A 126 1.65 6.97 -6.38
CA SER A 126 0.19 7.02 -6.39
C SER A 126 -0.42 5.63 -6.24
N CYS A 127 -1.40 5.50 -5.36
CA CYS A 127 -2.23 4.30 -5.27
C CYS A 127 -3.38 4.28 -6.30
N THR A 128 -3.46 5.29 -7.15
CA THR A 128 -4.31 5.42 -8.34
C THR A 128 -5.82 5.46 -8.06
N LEU A 129 -6.59 4.46 -8.46
CA LEU A 129 -8.05 4.48 -8.41
C LEU A 129 -8.61 3.63 -7.27
N PRO A 130 -9.78 4.01 -6.72
CA PRO A 130 -10.52 3.14 -5.82
C PRO A 130 -10.82 1.79 -6.47
N PHE A 131 -10.72 0.73 -5.68
CA PHE A 131 -11.09 -0.62 -6.11
C PHE A 131 -12.58 -0.65 -6.51
N PRO A 132 -12.99 -1.48 -7.50
CA PRO A 132 -14.39 -1.56 -7.91
C PRO A 132 -15.35 -1.75 -6.73
N GLY A 133 -16.34 -0.85 -6.62
CA GLY A 133 -17.31 -0.84 -5.53
C GLY A 133 -16.94 0.04 -4.33
N ILE A 134 -15.72 0.60 -4.27
CA ILE A 134 -15.26 1.49 -3.20
C ILE A 134 -15.56 2.95 -3.57
N ALA A 135 -16.30 3.65 -2.70
CA ALA A 135 -16.65 5.05 -2.88
C ALA A 135 -15.72 5.97 -2.07
N ALA A 136 -14.43 6.01 -2.44
CA ALA A 136 -13.45 6.89 -1.82
C ALA A 136 -13.68 8.36 -2.23
N ALA A 137 -13.46 9.26 -1.28
CA ALA A 137 -13.54 10.71 -1.51
C ALA A 137 -12.52 11.44 -0.62
N ILE A 138 -12.26 12.70 -0.97
CA ILE A 138 -11.46 13.61 -0.16
C ILE A 138 -12.36 14.75 0.27
N VAL A 139 -12.41 14.99 1.57
CA VAL A 139 -13.32 15.99 2.17
C VAL A 139 -12.57 16.94 3.09
N ASP A 140 -13.20 18.07 3.38
CA ASP A 140 -12.79 18.96 4.45
C ASP A 140 -13.22 18.44 5.84
N GLU A 141 -12.89 19.17 6.90
CA GLU A 141 -13.22 18.82 8.28
C GLU A 141 -14.74 18.81 8.57
N THR A 142 -15.55 19.37 7.67
CA THR A 142 -17.01 19.42 7.76
C THR A 142 -17.73 18.41 6.87
N GLY A 143 -16.94 17.54 6.18
CA GLY A 143 -17.43 16.48 5.31
C GLY A 143 -17.88 16.94 3.92
N ASN A 144 -17.50 18.13 3.47
CA ASN A 144 -17.73 18.57 2.09
C ASN A 144 -16.59 18.12 1.19
N ASP A 145 -16.91 17.73 -0.04
CA ASP A 145 -15.88 17.36 -1.01
C ASP A 145 -14.94 18.53 -1.31
N VAL A 146 -13.63 18.29 -1.28
CA VAL A 146 -12.64 19.27 -1.73
C VAL A 146 -12.40 19.15 -3.25
N PRO A 147 -12.05 20.24 -3.93
CA PRO A 147 -11.71 20.20 -5.35
C PRO A 147 -10.52 19.27 -5.65
N ASP A 148 -10.51 18.68 -6.83
CA ASP A 148 -9.35 17.92 -7.30
C ASP A 148 -8.10 18.80 -7.35
N GLY A 149 -6.97 18.26 -6.94
CA GLY A 149 -5.70 18.94 -6.77
C GLY A 149 -5.50 19.56 -5.38
N GLU A 150 -6.51 19.56 -4.53
CA GLU A 150 -6.41 19.99 -3.15
C GLU A 150 -6.31 18.77 -2.22
N SER A 151 -5.66 18.96 -1.06
CA SER A 151 -5.53 17.94 -0.03
C SER A 151 -6.66 18.05 0.98
N GLY A 152 -7.06 16.91 1.55
CA GLY A 152 -8.06 16.83 2.60
C GLY A 152 -8.05 15.47 3.28
N LEU A 153 -9.11 15.19 4.03
CA LEU A 153 -9.31 13.94 4.74
C LEU A 153 -9.78 12.85 3.78
N LEU A 154 -9.11 11.70 3.80
CA LEU A 154 -9.57 10.54 3.05
C LEU A 154 -10.74 9.88 3.77
N VAL A 155 -11.84 9.72 3.06
CA VAL A 155 -13.05 9.05 3.56
C VAL A 155 -13.59 8.01 2.58
N ILE A 156 -14.31 7.03 3.11
CA ILE A 156 -15.11 6.11 2.29
C ILE A 156 -16.60 6.40 2.55
N LYS A 157 -17.30 6.79 1.49
CA LYS A 157 -18.69 7.29 1.58
C LYS A 157 -19.77 6.19 1.69
N LYS A 158 -19.41 4.95 1.33
CA LYS A 158 -20.35 3.83 1.33
C LYS A 158 -19.76 2.61 2.02
N PRO A 159 -20.57 1.82 2.73
CA PRO A 159 -20.09 0.56 3.29
C PRO A 159 -19.62 -0.40 2.20
N TRP A 160 -18.68 -1.27 2.56
CA TRP A 160 -18.11 -2.32 1.71
C TRP A 160 -18.09 -3.67 2.46
N PRO A 161 -17.97 -4.81 1.76
CA PRO A 161 -18.17 -6.12 2.39
C PRO A 161 -17.22 -6.45 3.55
N SER A 162 -15.97 -5.97 3.51
CA SER A 162 -14.94 -6.25 4.53
C SER A 162 -14.77 -5.12 5.57
N MET A 163 -15.70 -4.18 5.64
CA MET A 163 -15.66 -3.05 6.58
C MET A 163 -15.63 -3.54 8.04
N ILE A 164 -14.83 -2.87 8.87
CA ILE A 164 -14.86 -3.05 10.33
C ILE A 164 -16.29 -2.91 10.86
N ARG A 165 -16.69 -3.80 11.76
CA ARG A 165 -18.05 -3.83 12.33
C ARG A 165 -18.14 -3.32 13.75
N ALA A 166 -17.06 -3.43 14.50
CA ALA A 166 -16.99 -3.02 15.90
C ALA A 166 -15.53 -2.93 16.37
N VAL A 167 -15.32 -2.24 17.47
CA VAL A 167 -14.16 -2.41 18.36
C VAL A 167 -14.65 -3.27 19.53
N TRP A 168 -13.95 -4.35 19.81
CA TRP A 168 -14.37 -5.30 20.85
C TRP A 168 -14.54 -4.61 22.20
N GLY A 169 -15.76 -4.67 22.74
CA GLY A 169 -16.10 -4.07 24.03
C GLY A 169 -16.16 -2.56 24.07
N ASP A 170 -16.04 -1.85 22.93
CA ASP A 170 -16.00 -0.38 22.89
C ASP A 170 -16.70 0.21 21.66
N ASP A 171 -18.02 0.15 21.67
CA ASP A 171 -18.86 0.73 20.63
C ASP A 171 -18.76 2.26 20.54
N ALA A 172 -18.47 2.93 21.64
CA ALA A 172 -18.31 4.37 21.67
C ALA A 172 -17.07 4.78 20.86
N ARG A 173 -15.95 4.12 21.08
CA ARG A 173 -14.72 4.32 20.32
C ARG A 173 -14.90 3.99 18.84
N TYR A 174 -15.60 2.89 18.52
CA TYR A 174 -15.90 2.54 17.14
C TYR A 174 -16.57 3.71 16.40
N ARG A 175 -17.61 4.30 17.01
CA ARG A 175 -18.36 5.39 16.40
C ARG A 175 -17.54 6.69 16.31
N SER A 176 -16.89 7.08 17.42
CA SER A 176 -16.16 8.35 17.47
C SER A 176 -14.91 8.36 16.59
N SER A 177 -14.19 7.23 16.50
CA SER A 177 -12.93 7.16 15.73
C SER A 177 -13.16 6.99 14.24
N TYR A 178 -14.17 6.23 13.83
CA TYR A 178 -14.35 5.87 12.43
C TYR A 178 -15.54 6.53 11.73
N PHE A 179 -16.50 7.06 12.51
CA PHE A 179 -17.70 7.71 11.98
C PHE A 179 -18.03 8.98 12.76
N PRO A 180 -17.12 9.95 12.83
CA PRO A 180 -17.39 11.19 13.54
C PRO A 180 -18.58 11.91 12.91
N PRO A 181 -19.46 12.56 13.71
CA PRO A 181 -20.70 13.17 13.23
C PRO A 181 -20.49 14.23 12.14
N GLU A 182 -19.36 14.94 12.19
CA GLU A 182 -18.98 15.99 11.25
C GLU A 182 -18.83 15.46 9.81
N LEU A 183 -18.47 14.19 9.67
CA LEU A 183 -18.29 13.53 8.37
C LEU A 183 -19.53 12.80 7.86
N ARG A 184 -20.71 13.06 8.48
CA ARG A 184 -22.03 12.66 7.96
C ARG A 184 -22.17 11.17 7.66
N GLY A 185 -21.55 10.31 8.49
CA GLY A 185 -21.59 8.86 8.36
C GLY A 185 -20.58 8.27 7.36
N CYS A 186 -19.66 9.06 6.84
CA CYS A 186 -18.52 8.54 6.08
C CYS A 186 -17.53 7.86 7.03
N TYR A 187 -16.89 6.80 6.57
CA TYR A 187 -15.77 6.19 7.27
C TYR A 187 -14.55 7.10 7.16
N LEU A 188 -13.99 7.52 8.29
CA LEU A 188 -12.76 8.30 8.38
C LEU A 188 -11.55 7.36 8.38
N ALA A 189 -10.69 7.50 7.39
CA ALA A 189 -9.46 6.73 7.29
C ALA A 189 -8.38 7.16 8.30
N GLY A 190 -8.38 8.44 8.70
CA GLY A 190 -7.31 9.03 9.48
C GLY A 190 -6.04 9.32 8.65
N ASP A 191 -6.17 9.28 7.34
CA ASP A 191 -5.12 9.62 6.39
C ASP A 191 -5.50 10.89 5.61
N GLY A 192 -4.49 11.73 5.32
CA GLY A 192 -4.58 12.82 4.36
C GLY A 192 -4.36 12.30 2.95
N ALA A 193 -5.07 12.86 1.98
CA ALA A 193 -4.92 12.50 0.57
C ALA A 193 -5.18 13.68 -0.36
N ALA A 194 -4.70 13.57 -1.60
CA ALA A 194 -5.05 14.43 -2.71
C ALA A 194 -5.46 13.60 -3.92
N ARG A 195 -6.30 14.18 -4.79
CA ARG A 195 -6.70 13.54 -6.04
C ARG A 195 -6.29 14.43 -7.22
N ASP A 196 -5.53 13.86 -8.13
CA ASP A 196 -5.04 14.57 -9.30
C ASP A 196 -6.19 15.06 -10.21
N ARG A 197 -6.06 16.27 -10.76
CA ARG A 197 -7.11 16.92 -11.57
C ARG A 197 -7.37 16.25 -12.91
N LEU A 198 -6.35 15.65 -13.51
CA LEU A 198 -6.43 15.08 -14.85
C LEU A 198 -6.73 13.58 -14.80
N THR A 199 -5.92 12.85 -14.05
CA THR A 199 -6.01 11.39 -13.97
C THR A 199 -7.06 10.92 -12.97
N ARG A 200 -7.44 11.75 -12.02
CA ARG A 200 -8.29 11.40 -10.87
C ARG A 200 -7.64 10.39 -9.93
N TYR A 201 -6.34 10.20 -10.01
CA TYR A 201 -5.59 9.28 -9.20
C TYR A 201 -5.35 9.82 -7.79
N PHE A 202 -5.46 8.95 -6.82
CA PHE A 202 -5.25 9.26 -5.40
C PHE A 202 -3.78 9.13 -5.03
N THR A 203 -3.28 10.13 -4.32
CA THR A 203 -2.00 10.10 -3.62
C THR A 203 -2.27 10.25 -2.13
N ILE A 204 -1.73 9.35 -1.32
CA ILE A 204 -1.87 9.39 0.14
C ILE A 204 -0.70 10.17 0.71
N GLY A 205 -1.01 11.15 1.55
CA GLY A 205 0.00 12.02 2.18
C GLY A 205 0.56 11.46 3.50
N GLY A 206 -0.15 10.53 4.11
CA GLY A 206 0.18 9.94 5.42
C GLY A 206 -0.90 10.21 6.46
N ARG A 207 -0.60 9.85 7.71
CA ARG A 207 -1.52 10.01 8.85
C ARG A 207 -1.75 11.47 9.19
N ILE A 208 -3.00 11.84 9.47
CA ILE A 208 -3.35 13.21 9.88
C ILE A 208 -3.01 13.49 11.35
N ASP A 209 -2.88 12.44 12.15
CA ASP A 209 -2.50 12.49 13.57
C ASP A 209 -0.97 12.50 13.79
N ASP A 210 -0.17 12.23 12.75
CA ASP A 210 1.30 12.29 12.78
C ASP A 210 1.86 13.69 12.45
N VAL A 211 1.00 14.65 12.13
CA VAL A 211 1.42 16.03 11.85
C VAL A 211 1.59 16.77 13.19
N LEU A 212 2.82 16.87 13.63
CA LEU A 212 3.24 17.74 14.74
C LEU A 212 3.45 19.18 14.29
#